data_761d034cf9b779da18bf8f1e370aecf5
#
_entry.id   761d034cf9b779da18bf8f1e370aecf5
#
_cell.length_a   1.000
_cell.length_b   1.000
_cell.length_c   1.000
_cell.angle_alpha   90.00
_cell.angle_beta   90.00
_cell.angle_gamma   90.00
#
_symmetry.space_group_name_H-M   'P 1'
#
loop_
_entity.id
_entity.type
_entity.pdbx_description
1 polymer ?
#
loop_
_entity_poly.entity_id
_entity_poly.type
_entity_poly.pdbx_seq_one_letter_code
_entity_poly.pdbx_strand_id
1 'polypeptide(L)'
;MIRTGIFGGSFNPIHNGHISLARQLREKTGLDEVWLMVSPQNPLKKSSDLLDDNLRMEMARLAVEGREGIIASDYEMHLPKPSYTWNTLQSLSKDYPEREFVLLMGGDNWALFDKWYHYDDILKNYCIVVYPRRDSIRSFGETLSAQIVEAELLDISSTEIRERIKAGKGIRRMVPKAVADFIKEKGLYAKEA
;
A
#
# COMPACT_ATOMS: atom_id res chain seq x y z
N MET A 1 2.79 23.60 0.85
CA MET A 1 3.45 22.30 0.64
C MET A 1 2.35 21.27 0.47
N ILE A 2 2.40 20.42 -0.54
CA ILE A 2 1.40 19.37 -0.79
C ILE A 2 1.68 18.21 0.17
N ARG A 3 0.71 17.83 0.99
CA ARG A 3 0.85 16.72 1.93
C ARG A 3 0.45 15.40 1.25
N THR A 4 1.45 14.56 1.01
CA THR A 4 1.30 13.31 0.25
C THR A 4 1.52 12.10 1.16
N GLY A 5 0.47 11.29 1.32
CA GLY A 5 0.57 10.01 2.04
C GLY A 5 1.20 8.93 1.16
N ILE A 6 2.20 8.22 1.67
CA ILE A 6 2.82 7.06 1.00
C ILE A 6 2.25 5.79 1.61
N PHE A 7 1.44 5.10 0.82
CA PHE A 7 0.85 3.83 1.18
C PHE A 7 1.47 2.71 0.35
N GLY A 8 2.52 2.11 0.90
CA GLY A 8 3.27 1.02 0.25
C GLY A 8 2.56 -0.32 0.35
N GLY A 9 2.64 -1.09 -0.72
CA GLY A 9 2.10 -2.44 -0.75
C GLY A 9 2.48 -3.23 -2.00
N SER A 10 2.40 -4.54 -1.91
CA SER A 10 2.57 -5.40 -3.09
C SER A 10 1.37 -5.33 -4.03
N PHE A 11 0.16 -5.04 -3.51
CA PHE A 11 -1.09 -4.97 -4.27
C PHE A 11 -1.25 -6.15 -5.25
N ASN A 12 -1.32 -7.34 -4.72
CA ASN A 12 -1.28 -8.61 -5.47
C ASN A 12 -2.55 -9.48 -5.30
N PRO A 13 -3.71 -9.04 -5.79
CA PRO A 13 -4.02 -7.76 -6.43
C PRO A 13 -4.40 -6.64 -5.44
N ILE A 14 -4.45 -5.42 -5.95
CA ILE A 14 -5.16 -4.32 -5.30
C ILE A 14 -6.64 -4.66 -5.15
N HIS A 15 -7.27 -4.17 -4.08
CA HIS A 15 -8.69 -4.44 -3.81
C HIS A 15 -9.39 -3.28 -3.11
N ASN A 16 -10.71 -3.38 -2.98
CA ASN A 16 -11.55 -2.33 -2.41
C ASN A 16 -11.15 -1.94 -0.99
N GLY A 17 -10.59 -2.88 -0.22
CA GLY A 17 -10.05 -2.59 1.12
C GLY A 17 -8.89 -1.60 1.09
N HIS A 18 -7.95 -1.72 0.16
CA HIS A 18 -6.86 -0.77 -0.01
C HIS A 18 -7.35 0.63 -0.37
N ILE A 19 -8.31 0.70 -1.30
CA ILE A 19 -8.86 1.98 -1.79
C ILE A 19 -9.65 2.68 -0.70
N SER A 20 -10.53 1.95 -0.01
CA SER A 20 -11.32 2.48 1.10
C SER A 20 -10.40 3.03 2.21
N LEU A 21 -9.36 2.28 2.55
CA LEU A 21 -8.39 2.68 3.56
C LEU A 21 -7.62 3.93 3.15
N ALA A 22 -7.09 3.98 1.92
CA ALA A 22 -6.38 5.15 1.41
C ALA A 22 -7.24 6.42 1.47
N ARG A 23 -8.52 6.31 1.06
CA ARG A 23 -9.49 7.41 1.15
C ARG A 23 -9.73 7.86 2.57
N GLN A 24 -10.00 6.93 3.50
CA GLN A 24 -10.25 7.25 4.90
C GLN A 24 -9.04 7.92 5.56
N LEU A 25 -7.83 7.43 5.30
CA LEU A 25 -6.60 8.02 5.83
C LEU A 25 -6.39 9.42 5.27
N ARG A 26 -6.59 9.61 3.96
CA ARG A 26 -6.53 10.94 3.34
C ARG A 26 -7.46 11.93 4.04
N GLU A 27 -8.74 11.57 4.19
CA GLU A 27 -9.76 12.43 4.78
C GLU A 27 -9.48 12.73 6.27
N LYS A 28 -9.13 11.71 7.06
CA LYS A 28 -8.95 11.83 8.51
C LYS A 28 -7.66 12.54 8.92
N THR A 29 -6.64 12.54 8.07
CA THR A 29 -5.34 13.16 8.37
C THR A 29 -5.09 14.45 7.60
N GLY A 30 -6.06 14.88 6.79
CA GLY A 30 -5.95 16.12 5.99
C GLY A 30 -4.83 16.06 4.95
N LEU A 31 -4.59 14.88 4.36
CA LEU A 31 -3.67 14.73 3.24
C LEU A 31 -4.33 15.24 1.96
N ASP A 32 -3.57 15.94 1.14
CA ASP A 32 -4.02 16.37 -0.18
C ASP A 32 -4.21 15.17 -1.12
N GLU A 33 -3.28 14.22 -1.01
CA GLU A 33 -3.30 13.00 -1.83
C GLU A 33 -2.65 11.80 -1.12
N VAL A 34 -2.96 10.60 -1.60
CA VAL A 34 -2.31 9.34 -1.20
C VAL A 34 -1.76 8.66 -2.44
N TRP A 35 -0.48 8.34 -2.40
CA TRP A 35 0.19 7.52 -3.41
C TRP A 35 0.17 6.06 -2.97
N LEU A 36 -0.53 5.22 -3.74
CA LEU A 36 -0.42 3.77 -3.63
C LEU A 36 0.89 3.35 -4.29
N MET A 37 1.92 3.18 -3.47
CA MET A 37 3.26 2.84 -3.90
C MET A 37 3.36 1.34 -4.15
N VAL A 38 3.37 0.93 -5.42
CA VAL A 38 3.46 -0.49 -5.79
C VAL A 38 4.90 -0.96 -5.64
N SER A 39 5.15 -1.75 -4.59
CA SER A 39 6.49 -2.25 -4.28
C SER A 39 6.87 -3.42 -5.19
N PRO A 40 8.04 -3.36 -5.84
CA PRO A 40 8.54 -4.46 -6.66
C PRO A 40 8.89 -5.69 -5.80
N GLN A 41 9.40 -5.45 -4.60
CA GLN A 41 9.74 -6.50 -3.64
C GLN A 41 9.59 -5.99 -2.22
N ASN A 42 8.83 -6.73 -1.41
CA ASN A 42 8.82 -6.50 0.03
C ASN A 42 9.97 -7.29 0.67
N PRO A 43 10.94 -6.64 1.37
CA PRO A 43 12.07 -7.33 2.00
C PRO A 43 11.66 -8.42 3.00
N LEU A 44 10.44 -8.32 3.55
CA LEU A 44 9.91 -9.24 4.55
C LEU A 44 8.99 -10.35 3.98
N LYS A 45 8.75 -10.36 2.65
CA LYS A 45 7.88 -11.36 2.00
C LYS A 45 8.66 -12.17 0.96
N LYS A 46 8.40 -13.49 0.92
CA LYS A 46 8.92 -14.36 -0.14
C LYS A 46 8.31 -13.98 -1.49
N SER A 47 9.13 -13.92 -2.53
CA SER A 47 8.76 -13.46 -3.87
C SER A 47 7.98 -14.49 -4.72
N SER A 48 7.88 -15.76 -4.28
CA SER A 48 7.37 -16.89 -5.10
C SER A 48 5.91 -16.75 -5.56
N ASP A 49 5.08 -15.95 -4.87
CA ASP A 49 3.67 -15.77 -5.21
C ASP A 49 3.33 -14.38 -5.73
N LEU A 50 4.35 -13.57 -6.03
CA LEU A 50 4.18 -12.20 -6.46
C LEU A 50 4.03 -12.15 -7.98
N LEU A 51 2.90 -11.61 -8.44
CA LEU A 51 2.68 -11.35 -9.86
C LEU A 51 3.68 -10.29 -10.38
N ASP A 52 3.94 -10.32 -11.68
CA ASP A 52 4.80 -9.34 -12.36
C ASP A 52 4.48 -7.89 -11.96
N ASP A 53 5.52 -7.08 -11.77
CA ASP A 53 5.42 -5.71 -11.29
C ASP A 53 4.53 -4.85 -12.20
N ASN A 54 4.64 -4.99 -13.53
CA ASN A 54 3.86 -4.21 -14.48
C ASN A 54 2.37 -4.57 -14.44
N LEU A 55 2.04 -5.85 -14.27
CA LEU A 55 0.64 -6.29 -14.14
C LEU A 55 0.01 -5.76 -12.85
N ARG A 56 0.75 -5.76 -11.73
CA ARG A 56 0.29 -5.20 -10.46
C ARG A 56 0.11 -3.68 -10.54
N MET A 57 1.03 -3.01 -11.22
CA MET A 57 0.94 -1.57 -11.47
C MET A 57 -0.26 -1.21 -12.34
N GLU A 58 -0.50 -1.98 -13.41
CA GLU A 58 -1.67 -1.76 -14.27
C GLU A 58 -2.98 -1.94 -13.50
N MET A 59 -3.10 -2.97 -12.68
CA MET A 59 -4.27 -3.14 -11.80
C MET A 59 -4.44 -1.98 -10.83
N ALA A 60 -3.34 -1.45 -10.28
CA ALA A 60 -3.40 -0.28 -9.40
C ALA A 60 -3.87 0.97 -10.14
N ARG A 61 -3.39 1.21 -11.36
CA ARG A 61 -3.87 2.33 -12.22
C ARG A 61 -5.36 2.23 -12.50
N LEU A 62 -5.82 1.05 -12.94
CA LEU A 62 -7.25 0.79 -13.19
C LEU A 62 -8.11 0.98 -11.92
N ALA A 63 -7.57 0.61 -10.77
CA ALA A 63 -8.27 0.72 -9.50
C ALA A 63 -8.50 2.16 -9.05
N VAL A 64 -7.61 3.08 -9.39
CA VAL A 64 -7.67 4.48 -8.95
C VAL A 64 -8.21 5.44 -10.01
N GLU A 65 -8.48 4.96 -11.21
CA GLU A 65 -9.02 5.78 -12.30
C GLU A 65 -10.29 6.52 -11.86
N GLY A 66 -10.30 7.83 -12.06
CA GLY A 66 -11.41 8.71 -11.67
C GLY A 66 -11.55 8.94 -10.15
N ARG A 67 -10.59 8.53 -9.33
CA ARG A 67 -10.58 8.74 -7.87
C ARG A 67 -9.68 9.90 -7.50
N GLU A 68 -10.28 11.03 -7.19
CA GLU A 68 -9.54 12.23 -6.81
C GLU A 68 -8.68 12.02 -5.57
N GLY A 69 -7.42 12.45 -5.65
CA GLY A 69 -6.46 12.40 -4.55
C GLY A 69 -5.94 11.01 -4.19
N ILE A 70 -6.19 9.99 -5.03
CA ILE A 70 -5.57 8.66 -4.87
C ILE A 70 -4.85 8.31 -6.17
N ILE A 71 -3.55 8.09 -6.08
CA ILE A 71 -2.65 7.96 -7.22
C ILE A 71 -1.90 6.63 -7.12
N ALA A 72 -1.85 5.87 -8.19
CA ALA A 72 -0.98 4.69 -8.27
C ALA A 72 0.42 5.13 -8.70
N SER A 73 1.45 4.73 -7.96
CA SER A 73 2.83 5.12 -8.20
C SER A 73 3.74 3.91 -8.41
N ASP A 74 4.52 3.96 -9.47
CA ASP A 74 5.57 2.99 -9.80
C ASP A 74 6.98 3.44 -9.37
N TYR A 75 7.06 4.51 -8.58
CA TYR A 75 8.33 5.16 -8.22
C TYR A 75 9.37 4.18 -7.65
N GLU A 76 8.97 3.27 -6.75
CA GLU A 76 9.87 2.25 -6.20
C GLU A 76 10.39 1.25 -7.24
N MET A 77 9.69 1.05 -8.36
CA MET A 77 10.14 0.15 -9.42
C MET A 77 11.39 0.66 -10.12
N HIS A 78 11.65 1.95 -10.03
CA HIS A 78 12.81 2.63 -10.63
C HIS A 78 13.97 2.81 -9.66
N LEU A 79 13.79 2.44 -8.39
CA LEU A 79 14.84 2.50 -7.38
C LEU A 79 15.68 1.21 -7.30
N PRO A 80 16.91 1.28 -6.79
CA PRO A 80 17.72 0.09 -6.51
C PRO A 80 17.00 -0.90 -5.58
N LYS A 81 17.13 -2.19 -5.90
CA LYS A 81 16.56 -3.28 -5.09
C LYS A 81 17.59 -3.81 -4.08
N PRO A 82 17.15 -4.24 -2.87
CA PRO A 82 15.77 -4.21 -2.36
C PRO A 82 15.32 -2.78 -2.03
N SER A 83 14.02 -2.50 -2.27
CA SER A 83 13.45 -1.20 -1.94
C SER A 83 13.19 -1.09 -0.43
N TYR A 84 14.02 -0.33 0.25
CA TYR A 84 13.79 0.04 1.66
C TYR A 84 13.03 1.36 1.75
N THR A 85 12.06 1.44 2.64
CA THR A 85 11.21 2.62 2.83
C THR A 85 12.03 3.90 3.08
N TRP A 86 13.13 3.81 3.85
CA TRP A 86 14.05 4.94 4.05
C TRP A 86 14.56 5.49 2.73
N ASN A 87 15.09 4.63 1.86
CA ASN A 87 15.64 5.04 0.57
C ASN A 87 14.56 5.65 -0.34
N THR A 88 13.36 5.07 -0.32
CA THR A 88 12.22 5.59 -1.07
C THR A 88 11.85 6.99 -0.62
N LEU A 89 11.69 7.20 0.69
CA LEU A 89 11.34 8.51 1.25
C LEU A 89 12.42 9.58 0.99
N GLN A 90 13.69 9.22 1.11
CA GLN A 90 14.81 10.11 0.80
C GLN A 90 14.80 10.54 -0.69
N SER A 91 14.61 9.59 -1.59
CA SER A 91 14.55 9.86 -3.03
C SER A 91 13.35 10.73 -3.39
N LEU A 92 12.17 10.41 -2.83
CA LEU A 92 10.96 11.19 -3.02
C LEU A 92 11.13 12.64 -2.53
N SER A 93 11.72 12.84 -1.34
CA SER A 93 11.93 14.18 -0.78
C SER A 93 12.91 15.02 -1.61
N LYS A 94 13.86 14.35 -2.27
CA LYS A 94 14.80 15.00 -3.17
C LYS A 94 14.13 15.39 -4.51
N ASP A 95 13.34 14.48 -5.07
CA ASP A 95 12.76 14.66 -6.41
C ASP A 95 11.50 15.54 -6.39
N TYR A 96 10.83 15.63 -5.25
CA TYR A 96 9.60 16.41 -5.06
C TYR A 96 9.72 17.35 -3.83
N PRO A 97 10.59 18.35 -3.87
CA PRO A 97 10.86 19.23 -2.71
C PRO A 97 9.66 20.08 -2.28
N GLU A 98 8.63 20.22 -3.13
CA GLU A 98 7.39 20.92 -2.83
C GLU A 98 6.40 20.09 -2.00
N ARG A 99 6.72 18.82 -1.71
CA ARG A 99 5.85 17.87 -1.01
C ARG A 99 6.34 17.55 0.40
N GLU A 100 5.40 17.39 1.30
CA GLU A 100 5.59 16.76 2.61
C GLU A 100 5.10 15.32 2.53
N PHE A 101 6.00 14.36 2.69
CA PHE A 101 5.65 12.95 2.66
C PHE A 101 5.30 12.42 4.04
N VAL A 102 4.16 11.73 4.13
CA VAL A 102 3.64 11.08 5.34
C VAL A 102 3.58 9.58 5.10
N LEU A 103 4.25 8.79 5.92
CA LEU A 103 4.25 7.33 5.78
C LEU A 103 2.98 6.74 6.38
N LEU A 104 2.22 5.99 5.60
CA LEU A 104 1.00 5.29 6.04
C LEU A 104 1.29 3.81 6.22
N MET A 105 1.06 3.25 7.40
CA MET A 105 1.30 1.84 7.66
C MET A 105 0.27 1.18 8.58
N GLY A 106 0.08 -0.13 8.41
CA GLY A 106 -0.74 -0.92 9.31
C GLY A 106 -0.05 -1.23 10.63
N GLY A 107 -0.82 -1.48 11.67
CA GLY A 107 -0.31 -1.82 13.00
C GLY A 107 0.58 -3.06 13.03
N ASP A 108 0.41 -4.01 12.13
CA ASP A 108 1.28 -5.18 11.96
C ASP A 108 2.69 -4.80 11.49
N ASN A 109 2.81 -3.86 10.56
CA ASN A 109 4.11 -3.31 10.14
C ASN A 109 4.72 -2.43 11.23
N TRP A 110 3.90 -1.63 11.91
CA TRP A 110 4.36 -0.83 13.05
C TRP A 110 4.96 -1.70 14.15
N ALA A 111 4.36 -2.85 14.45
CA ALA A 111 4.89 -3.80 15.45
C ALA A 111 6.30 -4.33 15.15
N LEU A 112 6.73 -4.25 13.91
CA LEU A 112 8.05 -4.66 13.43
C LEU A 112 8.90 -3.47 12.95
N PHE A 113 8.45 -2.26 13.19
CA PHE A 113 9.05 -1.05 12.62
C PHE A 113 10.49 -0.81 13.11
N ASP A 114 10.80 -1.19 14.34
CA ASP A 114 12.15 -1.16 14.92
C ASP A 114 13.17 -2.05 14.20
N LYS A 115 12.69 -2.97 13.34
CA LYS A 115 13.53 -3.82 12.49
C LYS A 115 13.74 -3.28 11.08
N TRP A 116 13.11 -2.15 10.77
CA TRP A 116 13.23 -1.55 9.46
C TRP A 116 14.56 -0.81 9.30
N TYR A 117 15.09 -0.86 8.09
CA TYR A 117 16.30 -0.17 7.73
C TYR A 117 16.15 1.35 7.99
N HIS A 118 17.03 1.90 8.83
CA HIS A 118 17.00 3.31 9.26
C HIS A 118 15.66 3.76 9.89
N TYR A 119 15.00 2.90 10.68
CA TYR A 119 13.73 3.23 11.31
C TYR A 119 13.80 4.50 12.20
N ASP A 120 14.91 4.70 12.93
CA ASP A 120 15.14 5.89 13.74
C ASP A 120 15.20 7.17 12.90
N ASP A 121 15.81 7.10 11.71
CA ASP A 121 15.88 8.24 10.80
C ASP A 121 14.53 8.52 10.17
N ILE A 122 13.71 7.49 9.87
CA ILE A 122 12.33 7.66 9.43
C ILE A 122 11.53 8.40 10.51
N LEU A 123 11.61 7.95 11.78
CA LEU A 123 10.92 8.59 12.91
C LEU A 123 11.30 10.06 13.09
N LYS A 124 12.57 10.42 12.87
CA LYS A 124 13.06 11.78 13.05
C LYS A 124 12.64 12.73 11.93
N ASN A 125 12.50 12.22 10.70
CA ASN A 125 12.39 13.06 9.52
C ASN A 125 10.99 13.04 8.88
N TYR A 126 10.14 12.06 9.19
CA TYR A 126 8.84 11.88 8.54
C TYR A 126 7.72 11.70 9.56
N CYS A 127 6.56 12.25 9.25
CA CYS A 127 5.34 11.91 9.96
C CYS A 127 4.89 10.50 9.58
N ILE A 128 4.40 9.74 10.56
CA ILE A 128 3.88 8.39 10.35
C ILE A 128 2.44 8.34 10.80
N VAL A 129 1.57 7.78 9.97
CA VAL A 129 0.19 7.46 10.32
C VAL A 129 0.05 5.95 10.41
N VAL A 130 -0.34 5.47 11.57
CA VAL A 130 -0.58 4.05 11.83
C VAL A 130 -2.07 3.80 11.94
N TYR A 131 -2.58 2.88 11.11
CA TYR A 131 -3.95 2.41 11.25
C TYR A 131 -3.95 1.03 11.91
N PRO A 132 -4.73 0.85 13.02
CA PRO A 132 -4.78 -0.42 13.72
C PRO A 132 -5.46 -1.49 12.85
N ARG A 133 -4.91 -2.72 12.85
CA ARG A 133 -5.62 -3.91 12.41
C ARG A 133 -6.16 -4.65 13.64
N ARG A 134 -7.24 -5.45 13.47
CA ARG A 134 -8.11 -6.01 14.52
C ARG A 134 -7.42 -6.51 15.80
N ASP A 135 -6.14 -6.90 15.79
CA ASP A 135 -5.43 -7.45 16.96
C ASP A 135 -4.09 -6.75 17.28
N SER A 136 -3.78 -5.64 16.63
CA SER A 136 -2.44 -5.04 16.66
C SER A 136 -2.27 -3.89 17.65
N ILE A 137 -3.30 -3.53 18.43
CA ILE A 137 -3.21 -2.46 19.42
C ILE A 137 -2.61 -3.02 20.72
N ARG A 138 -1.33 -3.36 20.70
CA ARG A 138 -0.56 -3.52 21.92
C ARG A 138 0.52 -2.45 21.98
N SER A 139 0.30 -1.48 22.88
CA SER A 139 1.26 -0.55 23.48
C SER A 139 2.38 -0.06 22.55
N PHE A 140 2.06 0.88 21.71
CA PHE A 140 3.08 1.77 21.16
C PHE A 140 3.09 3.03 22.03
N GLY A 141 4.25 3.29 22.69
CA GLY A 141 4.45 4.56 23.32
C GLY A 141 4.14 5.68 22.33
N GLU A 142 3.40 6.69 22.75
CA GLU A 142 3.19 7.90 21.98
C GLU A 142 4.54 8.47 21.59
N THR A 143 4.96 8.22 20.36
CA THR A 143 6.09 8.94 19.78
C THR A 143 5.52 10.16 19.09
N LEU A 144 6.15 11.32 19.28
CA LEU A 144 5.73 12.61 18.69
C LEU A 144 5.58 12.57 17.15
N SER A 145 6.15 11.55 16.52
CA SER A 145 6.16 11.40 15.05
C SER A 145 5.13 10.40 14.49
N ALA A 146 4.41 9.66 15.34
CA ALA A 146 3.45 8.66 14.90
C ALA A 146 2.05 8.99 15.41
N GLN A 147 1.11 9.12 14.49
CA GLN A 147 -0.32 9.34 14.76
C GLN A 147 -1.08 8.04 14.55
N ILE A 148 -1.82 7.59 15.55
CA ILE A 148 -2.73 6.45 15.40
C ILE A 148 -4.07 6.98 14.90
N VAL A 149 -4.54 6.42 13.77
CA VAL A 149 -5.80 6.81 13.13
C VAL A 149 -6.68 5.60 12.95
N GLU A 150 -7.81 5.56 13.61
CA GLU A 150 -8.80 4.51 13.42
C GLU A 150 -9.42 4.60 12.02
N ALA A 151 -9.42 3.47 11.33
CA ALA A 151 -10.04 3.31 10.02
C ALA A 151 -10.91 2.06 9.99
N GLU A 152 -12.03 2.15 9.30
CA GLU A 152 -12.89 1.00 9.05
C GLU A 152 -12.25 0.08 8.01
N LEU A 153 -11.89 -1.13 8.43
CA LEU A 153 -11.26 -2.10 7.55
C LEU A 153 -12.33 -3.00 6.92
N LEU A 154 -12.31 -3.09 5.60
CA LEU A 154 -13.09 -4.09 4.89
C LEU A 154 -12.44 -5.47 5.08
N ASP A 155 -13.28 -6.49 5.30
CA ASP A 155 -12.82 -7.88 5.45
C ASP A 155 -12.51 -8.49 4.07
N ILE A 156 -11.46 -7.98 3.44
CA ILE A 156 -10.98 -8.37 2.12
C ILE A 156 -9.47 -8.51 2.18
N SER A 157 -8.93 -9.60 1.67
CA SER A 157 -7.49 -9.79 1.52
C SER A 157 -7.09 -10.21 0.11
N SER A 158 -5.89 -9.81 -0.32
CA SER A 158 -5.33 -10.26 -1.60
C SER A 158 -5.19 -11.78 -1.66
N THR A 159 -4.86 -12.42 -0.56
CA THR A 159 -4.77 -13.89 -0.47
C THR A 159 -6.12 -14.55 -0.74
N GLU A 160 -7.18 -14.07 -0.09
CA GLU A 160 -8.53 -14.57 -0.33
C GLU A 160 -8.95 -14.41 -1.79
N ILE A 161 -8.65 -13.25 -2.40
CA ILE A 161 -8.96 -13.00 -3.81
C ILE A 161 -8.26 -14.03 -4.70
N ARG A 162 -6.97 -14.28 -4.50
CA ARG A 162 -6.22 -15.28 -5.28
C ARG A 162 -6.79 -16.69 -5.11
N GLU A 163 -7.13 -17.08 -3.88
CA GLU A 163 -7.74 -18.40 -3.61
C GLU A 163 -9.13 -18.55 -4.26
N ARG A 164 -9.94 -17.49 -4.25
CA ARG A 164 -11.25 -17.49 -4.93
C ARG A 164 -11.09 -17.67 -6.44
N ILE A 165 -10.12 -16.99 -7.05
CA ILE A 165 -9.85 -17.13 -8.49
C ILE A 165 -9.41 -18.57 -8.81
N LYS A 166 -8.49 -19.15 -8.04
CA LYS A 166 -8.06 -20.53 -8.18
C LYS A 166 -9.23 -21.54 -8.04
N ALA A 167 -10.21 -21.20 -7.23
CA ALA A 167 -11.42 -21.99 -7.02
C ALA A 167 -12.55 -21.69 -8.04
N GLY A 168 -12.32 -20.84 -9.04
CA GLY A 168 -13.33 -20.45 -10.02
C GLY A 168 -14.45 -19.58 -9.46
N LYS A 169 -14.26 -18.96 -8.29
CA LYS A 169 -15.24 -18.12 -7.61
C LYS A 169 -15.12 -16.66 -8.04
N GLY A 170 -16.26 -15.95 -8.08
CA GLY A 170 -16.29 -14.52 -8.44
C GLY A 170 -15.63 -13.61 -7.40
N ILE A 171 -15.06 -12.50 -7.88
CA ILE A 171 -14.35 -11.49 -7.07
C ILE A 171 -14.89 -10.06 -7.24
N ARG A 172 -15.99 -9.87 -7.99
CA ARG A 172 -16.52 -8.55 -8.38
C ARG A 172 -16.85 -7.60 -7.21
N ARG A 173 -17.13 -8.15 -6.01
CA ARG A 173 -17.41 -7.34 -4.81
C ARG A 173 -16.14 -6.97 -4.03
N MET A 174 -15.02 -7.57 -4.38
CA MET A 174 -13.76 -7.44 -3.63
C MET A 174 -12.81 -6.46 -4.30
N VAL A 175 -12.92 -6.28 -5.61
CA VAL A 175 -12.06 -5.40 -6.42
C VAL A 175 -12.92 -4.48 -7.29
N PRO A 176 -12.40 -3.33 -7.74
CA PRO A 176 -13.06 -2.52 -8.75
C PRO A 176 -13.36 -3.32 -10.01
N LYS A 177 -14.45 -2.96 -10.70
CA LYS A 177 -14.88 -3.69 -11.91
C LYS A 177 -13.77 -3.79 -12.96
N ALA A 178 -13.07 -2.69 -13.24
CA ALA A 178 -11.98 -2.67 -14.22
C ALA A 178 -10.85 -3.64 -13.86
N VAL A 179 -10.53 -3.79 -12.56
CA VAL A 179 -9.54 -4.75 -12.07
C VAL A 179 -10.05 -6.19 -12.24
N ALA A 180 -11.32 -6.47 -11.92
CA ALA A 180 -11.91 -7.80 -12.10
C ALA A 180 -11.91 -8.21 -13.58
N ASP A 181 -12.28 -7.29 -14.46
CA ASP A 181 -12.29 -7.53 -15.91
C ASP A 181 -10.88 -7.78 -16.45
N PHE A 182 -9.89 -7.00 -16.02
CA PHE A 182 -8.47 -7.18 -16.37
C PHE A 182 -7.91 -8.53 -15.91
N ILE A 183 -8.17 -8.92 -14.66
CA ILE A 183 -7.77 -10.23 -14.12
C ILE A 183 -8.35 -11.36 -14.95
N LYS A 184 -9.63 -11.27 -15.32
CA LYS A 184 -10.31 -12.28 -16.13
C LYS A 184 -9.76 -12.33 -17.56
N GLU A 185 -9.59 -11.18 -18.21
CA GLU A 185 -9.06 -11.08 -19.58
C GLU A 185 -7.64 -11.67 -19.71
N LYS A 186 -6.79 -11.38 -18.74
CA LYS A 186 -5.39 -11.85 -18.71
C LYS A 186 -5.21 -13.24 -18.10
N GLY A 187 -6.28 -13.85 -17.55
CA GLY A 187 -6.19 -15.15 -16.87
C GLY A 187 -5.30 -15.15 -15.64
N LEU A 188 -5.20 -14.00 -14.93
CA LEU A 188 -4.30 -13.85 -13.80
C LEU A 188 -4.76 -14.68 -12.59
N TYR A 189 -3.81 -15.21 -11.84
CA TYR A 189 -4.03 -16.03 -10.63
C TYR A 189 -4.84 -17.32 -10.85
N ALA A 190 -5.16 -17.69 -12.08
CA ALA A 190 -5.82 -18.96 -12.38
C ALA A 190 -4.87 -20.14 -12.09
N LYS A 191 -5.43 -21.33 -11.84
CA LYS A 191 -4.61 -22.56 -11.81
C LYS A 191 -3.95 -22.74 -13.17
N GLU A 192 -2.66 -23.02 -13.16
CA GLU A 192 -1.99 -23.58 -14.34
C GLU A 192 -2.70 -24.89 -14.73
N ALA A 193 -3.04 -24.98 -15.98
CA ALA A 193 -3.70 -26.16 -16.52
C ALA A 193 -2.76 -27.38 -16.50
#